data_81c86f68de7f44a92725eb58b357caf2
#
_entry.id   81c86f68de7f44a92725eb58b357caf2
#
_cell.length_a   1.000
_cell.length_b   1.000
_cell.length_c   1.000
_cell.angle_alpha   90.00
_cell.angle_beta   90.00
_cell.angle_gamma   90.00
#
_symmetry.space_group_name_H-M   'P 1'
#
loop_
_entity.id
_entity.type
_entity.pdbx_description
1 polymer ?
#
loop_
_entity_poly.entity_id
_entity_poly.type
_entity_poly.pdbx_seq_one_letter_code
_entity_poly.pdbx_strand_id
1 'polypeptide(L)'
;IVSMIWALSFGLIGQALSEVDPVFAATMRLGIAGLAFLPFLRWSKIPHGSHFKLVGCGAVQFGIMYVCYMTAFQIVPGQSHLVALFSILTPLYVVLINDLRKREFHPKYLYAALLAIAGAATIKARAGSMDSLWIAFGLMQVAGIAFGFGQVYYRDWKRVHAEVKAHQIFALLYAGGFGIAAIACAFLTNWERTQLDAEQLQVLTYLGVFASGLGFFLWNKGASLCRAGTLAAFNNAVVPLAMACSLFIFGESSELEGGAFLRLIIGSAFIIAAVTLAEKTAKQS
;
A
#
# COMPACT_ATOMS: atom_id res chain seq x y z
N ILE A 1 13.15 1.54 9.21
CA ILE A 1 13.42 2.56 8.17
C ILE A 1 12.26 2.62 7.19
N VAL A 2 11.91 1.54 6.46
CA VAL A 2 10.83 1.57 5.46
C VAL A 2 9.51 2.03 6.06
N SER A 3 9.12 1.47 7.22
CA SER A 3 7.89 1.87 7.93
C SER A 3 7.84 3.36 8.27
N MET A 4 8.99 3.98 8.58
CA MET A 4 9.09 5.43 8.83
C MET A 4 8.92 6.24 7.53
N ILE A 5 9.58 5.82 6.43
CA ILE A 5 9.44 6.48 5.12
C ILE A 5 7.98 6.45 4.67
N TRP A 6 7.32 5.31 4.82
CA TRP A 6 5.93 5.17 4.44
C TRP A 6 4.99 5.95 5.37
N ALA A 7 5.25 5.97 6.67
CA ALA A 7 4.46 6.76 7.61
C ALA A 7 4.42 8.24 7.24
N LEU A 8 5.56 8.82 6.92
CA LEU A 8 5.65 10.22 6.43
C LEU A 8 4.96 10.41 5.08
N SER A 9 4.98 9.39 4.22
CA SER A 9 4.35 9.48 2.89
C SER A 9 2.85 9.72 2.96
N PHE A 10 2.14 9.19 3.98
CA PHE A 10 0.69 9.38 4.11
C PHE A 10 0.33 10.86 4.27
N GLY A 11 0.99 11.57 5.19
CA GLY A 11 0.72 13.00 5.37
C GLY A 11 1.17 13.85 4.18
N LEU A 12 2.33 13.55 3.57
CA LEU A 12 2.80 14.27 2.38
C LEU A 12 1.82 14.14 1.20
N ILE A 13 1.26 12.94 0.99
CA ILE A 13 0.25 12.73 -0.06
C ILE A 13 -1.02 13.53 0.26
N GLY A 14 -1.50 13.44 1.50
CA GLY A 14 -2.73 14.08 1.91
C GLY A 14 -2.69 15.61 1.88
N GLN A 15 -1.54 16.22 2.13
CA GLN A 15 -1.38 17.69 2.11
C GLN A 15 -0.85 18.20 0.77
N ALA A 16 0.39 17.86 0.43
CA ALA A 16 1.05 18.48 -0.71
C ALA A 16 0.48 18.03 -2.08
N LEU A 17 -0.11 16.83 -2.16
CA LEU A 17 -0.64 16.30 -3.40
C LEU A 17 -2.18 16.25 -3.46
N SER A 18 -2.88 16.90 -2.53
CA SER A 18 -4.35 16.93 -2.48
C SER A 18 -4.99 17.51 -3.76
N GLU A 19 -4.35 18.50 -4.37
CA GLU A 19 -4.80 19.14 -5.61
C GLU A 19 -4.33 18.43 -6.88
N VAL A 20 -3.36 17.52 -6.79
CA VAL A 20 -2.81 16.78 -7.93
C VAL A 20 -3.70 15.58 -8.23
N ASP A 21 -3.94 15.32 -9.52
CA ASP A 21 -4.68 14.12 -9.91
C ASP A 21 -4.02 12.84 -9.38
N PRO A 22 -4.76 11.93 -8.69
CA PRO A 22 -4.20 10.78 -8.00
C PRO A 22 -3.59 9.75 -8.94
N VAL A 23 -4.20 9.56 -10.11
CA VAL A 23 -3.74 8.57 -11.08
C VAL A 23 -2.49 9.07 -11.78
N PHE A 24 -2.44 10.37 -12.09
CA PHE A 24 -1.23 11.03 -12.57
C PHE A 24 -0.09 10.94 -11.54
N ALA A 25 -0.36 11.26 -10.26
CA ALA A 25 0.64 11.15 -9.21
C ALA A 25 1.14 9.72 -9.01
N ALA A 26 0.26 8.71 -9.07
CA ALA A 26 0.62 7.30 -9.05
C ALA A 26 1.57 6.93 -10.20
N THR A 27 1.24 7.39 -11.41
CA THR A 27 2.03 7.14 -12.63
C THR A 27 3.41 7.77 -12.54
N MET A 28 3.48 9.04 -12.12
CA MET A 28 4.75 9.75 -11.91
C MET A 28 5.64 9.04 -10.89
N ARG A 29 5.09 8.65 -9.74
CA ARG A 29 5.84 7.94 -8.69
C ARG A 29 6.42 6.62 -9.17
N LEU A 30 5.63 5.83 -9.92
CA LEU A 30 6.09 4.55 -10.45
C LEU A 30 7.09 4.73 -11.59
N GLY A 31 6.91 5.74 -12.43
CA GLY A 31 7.86 6.11 -13.47
C GLY A 31 9.22 6.52 -12.89
N ILE A 32 9.24 7.40 -11.90
CA ILE A 32 10.46 7.83 -11.20
C ILE A 32 11.15 6.63 -10.53
N ALA A 33 10.39 5.76 -9.84
CA ALA A 33 10.93 4.55 -9.24
C ALA A 33 11.54 3.61 -10.29
N GLY A 34 10.85 3.42 -11.43
CA GLY A 34 11.34 2.62 -12.55
C GLY A 34 12.64 3.16 -13.13
N LEU A 35 12.71 4.46 -13.38
CA LEU A 35 13.91 5.14 -13.88
C LEU A 35 15.09 5.01 -12.89
N ALA A 36 14.84 5.14 -11.59
CA ALA A 36 15.87 4.98 -10.56
C ALA A 36 16.46 3.54 -10.53
N PHE A 37 15.67 2.52 -10.87
CA PHE A 37 16.12 1.13 -10.90
C PHE A 37 16.57 0.63 -12.29
N LEU A 38 16.33 1.39 -13.35
CA LEU A 38 16.69 1.02 -14.71
C LEU A 38 18.20 0.76 -14.90
N PRO A 39 19.13 1.56 -14.33
CA PRO A 39 20.57 1.33 -14.46
C PRO A 39 21.05 0.00 -13.86
N PHE A 40 20.29 -0.55 -12.91
CA PHE A 40 20.63 -1.81 -12.25
C PHE A 40 20.08 -3.03 -12.99
N LEU A 41 19.20 -2.86 -13.97
CA LEU A 41 18.59 -3.96 -14.71
C LEU A 41 19.66 -4.79 -15.43
N ARG A 42 19.61 -6.10 -15.23
CA ARG A 42 20.50 -7.07 -15.90
C ARG A 42 19.66 -8.12 -16.63
N TRP A 43 19.22 -7.77 -17.82
CA TRP A 43 18.31 -8.59 -18.63
C TRP A 43 18.81 -10.01 -18.82
N SER A 44 20.12 -10.19 -19.09
CA SER A 44 20.75 -11.49 -19.31
C SER A 44 20.81 -12.39 -18.06
N LYS A 45 20.61 -11.83 -16.86
CA LYS A 45 20.59 -12.60 -15.59
C LYS A 45 19.21 -13.11 -15.22
N ILE A 46 18.19 -12.73 -15.98
CA ILE A 46 16.80 -13.09 -15.71
C ILE A 46 16.45 -14.37 -16.47
N PRO A 47 15.98 -15.42 -15.82
CA PRO A 47 15.60 -16.67 -16.47
C PRO A 47 14.53 -16.44 -17.55
N HIS A 48 14.65 -17.17 -18.67
CA HIS A 48 13.67 -17.11 -19.75
C HIS A 48 12.25 -17.34 -19.23
N GLY A 49 11.30 -16.55 -19.71
CA GLY A 49 9.89 -16.61 -19.27
C GLY A 49 9.59 -15.92 -17.93
N SER A 50 10.62 -15.50 -17.16
CA SER A 50 10.42 -14.76 -15.92
C SER A 50 10.15 -13.26 -16.14
N HIS A 51 10.55 -12.70 -17.27
CA HIS A 51 10.35 -11.27 -17.59
C HIS A 51 8.88 -10.88 -17.49
N PHE A 52 8.01 -11.55 -18.25
CA PHE A 52 6.57 -11.30 -18.23
C PHE A 52 5.92 -11.58 -16.86
N LYS A 53 6.41 -12.59 -16.14
CA LYS A 53 5.95 -12.91 -14.79
C LYS A 53 6.26 -11.79 -13.80
N LEU A 54 7.47 -11.21 -13.88
CA LEU A 54 7.88 -10.09 -13.02
C LEU A 54 7.14 -8.80 -13.40
N VAL A 55 6.96 -8.53 -14.69
CA VAL A 55 6.15 -7.40 -15.16
C VAL A 55 4.70 -7.55 -14.68
N GLY A 56 4.08 -8.73 -14.86
CA GLY A 56 2.72 -9.02 -14.37
C GLY A 56 2.60 -8.91 -12.84
N CYS A 57 3.60 -9.38 -12.09
CA CYS A 57 3.67 -9.21 -10.66
C CYS A 57 3.67 -7.71 -10.28
N GLY A 58 4.50 -6.91 -10.94
CA GLY A 58 4.56 -5.47 -10.72
C GLY A 58 3.30 -4.74 -11.14
N ALA A 59 2.65 -5.17 -12.22
CA ALA A 59 1.37 -4.64 -12.68
C ALA A 59 0.30 -4.73 -11.58
N VAL A 60 0.20 -5.88 -10.92
CA VAL A 60 -0.73 -6.08 -9.81
C VAL A 60 -0.23 -5.38 -8.55
N GLN A 61 1.00 -5.71 -8.10
CA GLN A 61 1.55 -5.26 -6.82
C GLN A 61 1.68 -3.74 -6.72
N PHE A 62 2.09 -3.10 -7.79
CA PHE A 62 2.34 -1.66 -7.80
C PHE A 62 1.30 -0.91 -8.61
N GLY A 63 0.93 -1.38 -9.82
CA GLY A 63 0.02 -0.66 -10.70
C GLY A 63 -1.38 -0.55 -10.11
N ILE A 64 -2.08 -1.66 -9.93
CA ILE A 64 -3.43 -1.69 -9.37
C ILE A 64 -3.44 -1.11 -7.96
N MET A 65 -2.47 -1.52 -7.13
CA MET A 65 -2.36 -1.00 -5.77
C MET A 65 -2.26 0.51 -5.73
N TYR A 66 -1.37 1.12 -6.53
CA TYR A 66 -1.15 2.57 -6.49
C TYR A 66 -2.33 3.37 -7.01
N VAL A 67 -2.97 2.92 -8.08
CA VAL A 67 -4.17 3.59 -8.62
C VAL A 67 -5.26 3.62 -7.53
N CYS A 68 -5.56 2.49 -6.90
CA CYS A 68 -6.57 2.43 -5.84
C CYS A 68 -6.16 3.23 -4.59
N TYR A 69 -4.90 3.12 -4.17
CA TYR A 69 -4.35 3.78 -3.01
C TYR A 69 -4.37 5.31 -3.14
N MET A 70 -3.88 5.83 -4.27
CA MET A 70 -3.86 7.29 -4.49
C MET A 70 -5.27 7.85 -4.66
N THR A 71 -6.16 7.14 -5.33
CA THR A 71 -7.57 7.54 -5.46
C THR A 71 -8.26 7.60 -4.09
N ALA A 72 -7.95 6.69 -3.17
CA ALA A 72 -8.52 6.70 -1.84
C ALA A 72 -8.23 8.00 -1.07
N PHE A 73 -7.03 8.59 -1.21
CA PHE A 73 -6.69 9.89 -0.60
C PHE A 73 -7.58 11.03 -1.11
N GLN A 74 -7.91 11.03 -2.39
CA GLN A 74 -8.78 12.08 -2.94
C GLN A 74 -10.24 11.95 -2.56
N ILE A 75 -10.70 10.74 -2.26
CA ILE A 75 -12.08 10.51 -1.83
C ILE A 75 -12.30 10.97 -0.39
N VAL A 76 -11.24 10.96 0.44
CA VAL A 76 -11.29 11.41 1.85
C VAL A 76 -10.19 12.45 2.11
N PRO A 77 -10.32 13.66 1.52
CA PRO A 77 -9.32 14.71 1.66
C PRO A 77 -9.18 15.13 3.14
N GLY A 78 -7.95 15.46 3.56
CA GLY A 78 -7.67 15.84 4.96
C GLY A 78 -7.74 14.68 5.96
N GLN A 79 -7.99 13.44 5.52
CA GLN A 79 -8.17 12.26 6.38
C GLN A 79 -7.15 11.16 6.07
N SER A 80 -5.88 11.51 5.87
CA SER A 80 -4.81 10.56 5.56
C SER A 80 -4.65 9.48 6.64
N HIS A 81 -4.98 9.81 7.90
CA HIS A 81 -5.03 8.87 9.02
C HIS A 81 -6.02 7.73 8.79
N LEU A 82 -7.17 7.97 8.12
CA LEU A 82 -8.13 6.91 7.76
C LEU A 82 -7.59 6.01 6.65
N VAL A 83 -6.94 6.58 5.64
CA VAL A 83 -6.30 5.79 4.57
C VAL A 83 -5.23 4.89 5.18
N ALA A 84 -4.42 5.42 6.12
CA ALA A 84 -3.45 4.64 6.87
C ALA A 84 -4.13 3.50 7.66
N LEU A 85 -5.22 3.80 8.38
CA LEU A 85 -5.97 2.82 9.14
C LEU A 85 -6.53 1.69 8.27
N PHE A 86 -7.08 2.02 7.10
CA PHE A 86 -7.66 1.02 6.18
C PHE A 86 -6.60 0.07 5.59
N SER A 87 -5.33 0.46 5.58
CA SER A 87 -4.23 -0.40 5.13
C SER A 87 -3.85 -1.51 6.13
N ILE A 88 -4.39 -1.47 7.36
CA ILE A 88 -4.04 -2.41 8.45
C ILE A 88 -4.39 -3.88 8.11
N LEU A 89 -5.33 -4.12 7.18
CA LEU A 89 -5.73 -5.46 6.74
C LEU A 89 -4.75 -6.10 5.75
N THR A 90 -3.78 -5.36 5.23
CA THR A 90 -2.81 -5.89 4.25
C THR A 90 -2.13 -7.19 4.70
N PRO A 91 -1.64 -7.35 5.95
CA PRO A 91 -1.07 -8.61 6.41
C PRO A 91 -2.05 -9.79 6.37
N LEU A 92 -3.33 -9.53 6.64
CA LEU A 92 -4.37 -10.55 6.53
C LEU A 92 -4.46 -11.09 5.10
N TYR A 93 -4.41 -10.21 4.10
CA TYR A 93 -4.43 -10.64 2.70
C TYR A 93 -3.19 -11.44 2.31
N VAL A 94 -2.02 -11.08 2.83
CA VAL A 94 -0.79 -11.88 2.61
C VAL A 94 -0.98 -13.32 3.10
N VAL A 95 -1.57 -13.50 4.28
CA VAL A 95 -1.82 -14.84 4.84
C VAL A 95 -2.91 -15.56 4.06
N LEU A 96 -4.05 -14.91 3.78
CA LEU A 96 -5.13 -15.50 2.99
C LEU A 96 -4.67 -15.98 1.62
N ILE A 97 -3.88 -15.19 0.91
CA ILE A 97 -3.34 -15.54 -0.41
C ILE A 97 -2.37 -16.72 -0.30
N ASN A 98 -1.52 -16.75 0.74
CA ASN A 98 -0.63 -17.87 0.99
C ASN A 98 -1.40 -19.16 1.27
N ASP A 99 -2.44 -19.11 2.09
CA ASP A 99 -3.27 -20.24 2.45
C ASP A 99 -4.10 -20.75 1.25
N LEU A 100 -4.67 -19.84 0.47
CA LEU A 100 -5.38 -20.19 -0.76
C LEU A 100 -4.48 -20.96 -1.74
N ARG A 101 -3.20 -20.56 -1.85
CA ARG A 101 -2.22 -21.25 -2.68
C ARG A 101 -1.87 -22.63 -2.16
N LYS A 102 -1.88 -22.82 -0.83
CA LYS A 102 -1.64 -24.11 -0.19
C LYS A 102 -2.90 -24.99 -0.11
N ARG A 103 -4.07 -24.46 -0.51
CA ARG A 103 -5.38 -25.07 -0.34
C ARG A 103 -5.75 -25.36 1.12
N GLU A 104 -5.27 -24.52 2.02
CA GLU A 104 -5.61 -24.50 3.42
C GLU A 104 -6.67 -23.43 3.67
N PHE A 105 -7.62 -23.66 4.60
CA PHE A 105 -8.64 -22.67 4.96
C PHE A 105 -8.72 -22.54 6.47
N HIS A 106 -8.46 -21.33 6.97
CA HIS A 106 -8.54 -21.02 8.38
C HIS A 106 -9.71 -20.04 8.64
N PRO A 107 -10.85 -20.50 9.19
CA PRO A 107 -12.06 -19.66 9.38
C PRO A 107 -11.81 -18.42 10.26
N LYS A 108 -10.77 -18.42 11.07
CA LYS A 108 -10.37 -17.26 11.90
C LYS A 108 -10.08 -16.00 11.06
N TYR A 109 -9.67 -16.15 9.79
CA TYR A 109 -9.48 -14.99 8.90
C TYR A 109 -10.80 -14.33 8.49
N LEU A 110 -11.89 -15.12 8.39
CA LEU A 110 -13.22 -14.56 8.17
C LEU A 110 -13.66 -13.71 9.36
N TYR A 111 -13.45 -14.20 10.60
CA TYR A 111 -13.75 -13.42 11.80
C TYR A 111 -12.91 -12.14 11.89
N ALA A 112 -11.63 -12.21 11.53
CA ALA A 112 -10.76 -11.03 11.47
C ALA A 112 -11.28 -10.00 10.45
N ALA A 113 -11.71 -10.43 9.27
CA ALA A 113 -12.30 -9.54 8.26
C ALA A 113 -13.60 -8.88 8.75
N LEU A 114 -14.52 -9.65 9.35
CA LEU A 114 -15.76 -9.12 9.91
C LEU A 114 -15.50 -8.10 11.04
N LEU A 115 -14.54 -8.38 11.90
CA LEU A 115 -14.16 -7.47 12.98
C LEU A 115 -13.57 -6.16 12.44
N ALA A 116 -12.78 -6.23 11.38
CA ALA A 116 -12.23 -5.06 10.72
C ALA A 116 -13.31 -4.20 10.02
N ILE A 117 -14.28 -4.85 9.39
CA ILE A 117 -15.46 -4.17 8.80
C ILE A 117 -16.26 -3.46 9.90
N ALA A 118 -16.49 -4.13 11.04
CA ALA A 118 -17.15 -3.53 12.19
C ALA A 118 -16.38 -2.30 12.73
N GLY A 119 -15.05 -2.39 12.78
CA GLY A 119 -14.18 -1.26 13.14
C GLY A 119 -14.33 -0.07 12.20
N ALA A 120 -14.27 -0.32 10.89
CA ALA A 120 -14.49 0.72 9.89
C ALA A 120 -15.90 1.36 9.98
N ALA A 121 -16.92 0.53 10.23
CA ALA A 121 -18.30 1.00 10.43
C ALA A 121 -18.45 1.88 11.69
N THR A 122 -17.72 1.57 12.76
CA THR A 122 -17.73 2.37 14.00
C THR A 122 -17.14 3.77 13.79
N ILE A 123 -16.05 3.86 13.03
CA ILE A 123 -15.43 5.15 12.67
C ILE A 123 -16.42 6.00 11.87
N LYS A 124 -17.19 5.36 11.01
CA LYS A 124 -18.15 5.99 10.11
C LYS A 124 -19.38 6.57 10.76
N ALA A 125 -19.83 6.09 11.90
CA ALA A 125 -21.19 6.27 12.44
C ALA A 125 -21.71 7.73 12.52
N ARG A 126 -20.90 8.77 12.20
CA ARG A 126 -21.28 10.18 12.09
C ARG A 126 -20.40 11.07 11.17
N ALA A 127 -19.45 10.53 10.41
CA ALA A 127 -18.73 11.34 9.42
C ALA A 127 -19.62 11.58 8.20
N GLY A 128 -19.58 12.79 7.64
CA GLY A 128 -20.41 13.20 6.48
C GLY A 128 -20.41 12.20 5.32
N SER A 129 -21.07 12.46 4.24
CA SER A 129 -21.44 11.55 3.14
C SER A 129 -20.98 10.09 3.28
N MET A 130 -21.92 9.22 3.61
CA MET A 130 -21.75 7.79 3.92
C MET A 130 -21.00 7.03 2.82
N ASP A 131 -21.14 7.44 1.55
CA ASP A 131 -20.70 6.66 0.39
C ASP A 131 -19.19 6.80 0.14
N SER A 132 -18.63 8.01 0.31
CA SER A 132 -17.21 8.28 0.05
C SER A 132 -16.26 7.42 0.92
N LEU A 133 -16.59 7.25 2.19
CA LEU A 133 -15.77 6.47 3.12
C LEU A 133 -15.77 4.97 2.78
N TRP A 134 -16.92 4.42 2.35
CA TRP A 134 -16.98 3.02 1.90
C TRP A 134 -16.24 2.80 0.60
N ILE A 135 -16.27 3.78 -0.31
CA ILE A 135 -15.50 3.70 -1.55
C ILE A 135 -14.01 3.73 -1.22
N ALA A 136 -13.54 4.66 -0.39
CA ALA A 136 -12.15 4.72 0.04
C ALA A 136 -11.71 3.43 0.76
N PHE A 137 -12.55 2.90 1.66
CA PHE A 137 -12.29 1.61 2.31
C PHE A 137 -12.17 0.49 1.28
N GLY A 138 -13.12 0.37 0.34
CA GLY A 138 -13.10 -0.64 -0.70
C GLY A 138 -11.85 -0.57 -1.59
N LEU A 139 -11.46 0.64 -2.02
CA LEU A 139 -10.24 0.87 -2.78
C LEU A 139 -8.99 0.44 -2.01
N MET A 140 -8.93 0.74 -0.71
CA MET A 140 -7.81 0.31 0.13
C MET A 140 -7.76 -1.21 0.34
N GLN A 141 -8.93 -1.91 0.33
CA GLN A 141 -8.92 -3.37 0.36
C GLN A 141 -8.41 -3.96 -0.96
N VAL A 142 -8.81 -3.41 -2.10
CA VAL A 142 -8.27 -3.82 -3.41
C VAL A 142 -6.76 -3.57 -3.45
N ALA A 143 -6.31 -2.41 -2.99
CA ALA A 143 -4.88 -2.09 -2.89
C ALA A 143 -4.13 -3.07 -1.98
N GLY A 144 -4.69 -3.41 -0.81
CA GLY A 144 -4.11 -4.37 0.13
C GLY A 144 -4.00 -5.78 -0.44
N ILE A 145 -5.05 -6.26 -1.13
CA ILE A 145 -5.06 -7.55 -1.83
C ILE A 145 -4.00 -7.59 -2.92
N ALA A 146 -3.95 -6.56 -3.78
CA ALA A 146 -2.99 -6.47 -4.87
C ALA A 146 -1.54 -6.45 -4.35
N PHE A 147 -1.28 -5.68 -3.30
CA PHE A 147 0.03 -5.63 -2.65
C PHE A 147 0.41 -6.96 -1.99
N GLY A 148 -0.52 -7.59 -1.26
CA GLY A 148 -0.33 -8.90 -0.65
C GLY A 148 -0.04 -10.00 -1.67
N PHE A 149 -0.79 -10.02 -2.77
CA PHE A 149 -0.55 -10.94 -3.89
C PHE A 149 0.88 -10.81 -4.43
N GLY A 150 1.29 -9.58 -4.73
CA GLY A 150 2.62 -9.33 -5.27
C GLY A 150 3.74 -9.73 -4.31
N GLN A 151 3.58 -9.47 -3.00
CA GLN A 151 4.54 -9.89 -1.97
C GLN A 151 4.72 -11.42 -1.94
N VAL A 152 3.62 -12.16 -1.91
CA VAL A 152 3.65 -13.64 -1.88
C VAL A 152 4.27 -14.16 -3.17
N TYR A 153 3.84 -13.64 -4.32
CA TYR A 153 4.33 -14.07 -5.61
C TYR A 153 5.84 -13.77 -5.78
N TYR A 154 6.29 -12.56 -5.48
CA TYR A 154 7.69 -12.17 -5.54
C TYR A 154 8.56 -13.02 -4.61
N ARG A 155 8.12 -13.23 -3.37
CA ARG A 155 8.83 -14.08 -2.39
C ARG A 155 9.03 -15.49 -2.92
N ASP A 156 7.98 -16.11 -3.47
CA ASP A 156 8.03 -17.47 -3.97
C ASP A 156 8.91 -17.56 -5.23
N TRP A 157 8.80 -16.58 -6.13
CA TRP A 157 9.69 -16.47 -7.28
C TRP A 157 11.15 -16.35 -6.85
N LYS A 158 11.42 -15.53 -5.85
CA LYS A 158 12.76 -15.28 -5.33
C LYS A 158 13.36 -16.51 -4.63
N ARG A 159 12.54 -17.35 -4.01
CA ARG A 159 12.97 -18.63 -3.42
C ARG A 159 13.48 -19.62 -4.48
N VAL A 160 12.82 -19.66 -5.63
CA VAL A 160 13.21 -20.53 -6.76
C VAL A 160 14.45 -19.98 -7.49
N HIS A 161 14.62 -18.64 -7.53
CA HIS A 161 15.70 -17.96 -8.24
C HIS A 161 16.57 -17.17 -7.25
N ALA A 162 17.14 -17.87 -6.27
CA ALA A 162 17.92 -17.25 -5.20
C ALA A 162 19.20 -16.57 -5.73
N GLU A 163 19.75 -17.06 -6.82
CA GLU A 163 20.96 -16.56 -7.49
C GLU A 163 20.76 -15.18 -8.14
N VAL A 164 19.53 -14.83 -8.55
CA VAL A 164 19.25 -13.54 -9.18
C VAL A 164 19.17 -12.44 -8.13
N LYS A 165 20.02 -11.42 -8.22
CA LYS A 165 20.02 -10.32 -7.27
C LYS A 165 18.78 -9.44 -7.42
N ALA A 166 18.14 -9.08 -6.30
CA ALA A 166 16.88 -8.34 -6.28
C ALA A 166 16.93 -7.03 -7.11
N HIS A 167 17.99 -6.22 -6.98
CA HIS A 167 18.11 -4.95 -7.72
C HIS A 167 18.21 -5.15 -9.24
N GLN A 168 18.62 -6.33 -9.72
CA GLN A 168 18.77 -6.62 -11.15
C GLN A 168 17.43 -6.84 -11.87
N ILE A 169 16.35 -7.02 -11.13
CA ILE A 169 15.03 -7.36 -11.67
C ILE A 169 13.96 -6.32 -11.31
N PHE A 170 14.24 -5.44 -10.34
CA PHE A 170 13.21 -4.59 -9.75
C PHE A 170 12.64 -3.57 -10.74
N ALA A 171 13.43 -3.14 -11.74
CA ALA A 171 12.95 -2.31 -12.83
C ALA A 171 11.79 -2.96 -13.63
N LEU A 172 11.76 -4.31 -13.75
CA LEU A 172 10.65 -5.00 -14.42
C LEU A 172 9.34 -4.92 -13.63
N LEU A 173 9.42 -4.99 -12.29
CA LEU A 173 8.24 -4.81 -11.46
C LEU A 173 7.70 -3.39 -11.59
N TYR A 174 8.60 -2.38 -11.58
CA TYR A 174 8.17 -0.99 -11.80
C TYR A 174 7.65 -0.77 -13.21
N ALA A 175 8.22 -1.40 -14.24
CA ALA A 175 7.71 -1.31 -15.60
C ALA A 175 6.26 -1.84 -15.70
N GLY A 176 5.96 -2.96 -15.03
CA GLY A 176 4.59 -3.47 -14.94
C GLY A 176 3.65 -2.53 -14.21
N GLY A 177 4.10 -2.03 -13.06
CA GLY A 177 3.34 -1.06 -12.27
C GLY A 177 3.06 0.24 -13.02
N PHE A 178 4.10 0.81 -13.63
CA PHE A 178 4.00 2.00 -14.47
C PHE A 178 3.07 1.78 -15.67
N GLY A 179 3.15 0.63 -16.34
CA GLY A 179 2.31 0.30 -17.48
C GLY A 179 0.81 0.34 -17.14
N ILE A 180 0.40 -0.28 -16.03
CA ILE A 180 -1.01 -0.22 -15.56
C ILE A 180 -1.39 1.19 -15.13
N ALA A 181 -0.53 1.89 -14.37
CA ALA A 181 -0.81 3.24 -13.95
C ALA A 181 -0.90 4.21 -15.15
N ALA A 182 -0.04 4.06 -16.16
CA ALA A 182 -0.07 4.89 -17.38
C ALA A 182 -1.34 4.63 -18.21
N ILE A 183 -1.77 3.37 -18.32
CA ILE A 183 -3.06 3.05 -18.96
C ILE A 183 -4.20 3.71 -18.19
N ALA A 184 -4.25 3.56 -16.87
CA ALA A 184 -5.26 4.21 -16.05
C ALA A 184 -5.18 5.75 -16.18
N CYS A 185 -3.98 6.31 -16.21
CA CYS A 185 -3.75 7.74 -16.39
C CYS A 185 -4.35 8.26 -17.72
N ALA A 186 -4.16 7.54 -18.79
CA ALA A 186 -4.68 7.93 -20.11
C ALA A 186 -6.21 8.04 -20.14
N PHE A 187 -6.93 7.24 -19.33
CA PHE A 187 -8.40 7.19 -19.36
C PHE A 187 -9.09 7.87 -18.17
N LEU A 188 -8.43 7.99 -17.02
CA LEU A 188 -9.06 8.41 -15.77
C LEU A 188 -8.53 9.75 -15.23
N THR A 189 -7.39 10.26 -15.75
CA THR A 189 -6.79 11.50 -15.24
C THR A 189 -7.59 12.74 -15.62
N ASN A 190 -7.84 13.58 -14.65
CA ASN A 190 -8.24 14.96 -14.91
C ASN A 190 -6.98 15.79 -15.25
N TRP A 191 -6.78 16.06 -16.53
CA TRP A 191 -5.59 16.73 -17.05
C TRP A 191 -5.45 18.19 -16.57
N GLU A 192 -6.53 18.83 -16.11
CA GLU A 192 -6.47 20.16 -15.52
C GLU A 192 -5.71 20.16 -14.18
N ARG A 193 -5.68 19.01 -13.49
CA ARG A 193 -5.03 18.82 -12.19
C ARG A 193 -3.65 18.14 -12.30
N THR A 194 -2.98 18.29 -13.42
CA THR A 194 -1.65 17.71 -13.67
C THR A 194 -0.54 18.75 -13.67
N GLN A 195 -0.89 20.03 -13.57
CA GLN A 195 0.10 21.09 -13.44
C GLN A 195 0.69 21.04 -12.04
N LEU A 196 2.01 20.88 -11.98
CA LEU A 196 2.76 20.77 -10.73
C LEU A 196 3.48 22.07 -10.43
N ASP A 197 3.39 22.54 -9.23
CA ASP A 197 4.29 23.53 -8.70
C ASP A 197 5.63 22.90 -8.25
N ALA A 198 6.57 23.76 -7.82
CA ALA A 198 7.91 23.29 -7.44
C ALA A 198 7.88 22.38 -6.19
N GLU A 199 7.00 22.64 -5.23
CA GLU A 199 6.85 21.85 -4.02
C GLU A 199 6.27 20.46 -4.35
N GLN A 200 5.20 20.43 -5.12
CA GLN A 200 4.56 19.18 -5.57
C GLN A 200 5.53 18.29 -6.37
N LEU A 201 6.33 18.91 -7.25
CA LEU A 201 7.36 18.19 -8.00
C LEU A 201 8.45 17.60 -7.08
N GLN A 202 8.91 18.37 -6.07
CA GLN A 202 9.88 17.88 -5.09
C GLN A 202 9.29 16.72 -4.27
N VAL A 203 8.05 16.86 -3.78
CA VAL A 203 7.36 15.81 -3.03
C VAL A 203 7.18 14.56 -3.89
N LEU A 204 6.72 14.68 -5.13
CA LEU A 204 6.59 13.54 -6.06
C LEU A 204 7.93 12.87 -6.33
N THR A 205 8.99 13.64 -6.50
CA THR A 205 10.33 13.10 -6.71
C THR A 205 10.81 12.34 -5.47
N TYR A 206 10.66 12.93 -4.28
CA TYR A 206 10.98 12.26 -3.01
C TYR A 206 10.17 10.96 -2.85
N LEU A 207 8.87 11.01 -3.05
CA LEU A 207 7.99 9.85 -2.92
C LEU A 207 8.31 8.79 -3.99
N GLY A 208 8.64 9.20 -5.20
CA GLY A 208 9.04 8.30 -6.30
C GLY A 208 10.33 7.56 -6.02
N VAL A 209 11.39 8.30 -5.63
CA VAL A 209 12.72 7.71 -5.38
C VAL A 209 12.75 6.92 -4.07
N PHE A 210 12.31 7.54 -2.96
CA PHE A 210 12.50 6.95 -1.63
C PHE A 210 11.32 6.08 -1.21
N ALA A 211 10.10 6.58 -1.22
CA ALA A 211 8.96 5.81 -0.70
C ALA A 211 8.54 4.69 -1.66
N SER A 212 8.47 4.97 -2.94
CA SER A 212 8.15 3.97 -3.97
C SER A 212 9.38 3.17 -4.38
N GLY A 213 10.45 3.83 -4.83
CA GLY A 213 11.66 3.16 -5.32
C GLY A 213 12.36 2.34 -4.24
N LEU A 214 13.06 3.02 -3.36
CA LEU A 214 13.85 2.36 -2.32
C LEU A 214 12.96 1.61 -1.31
N GLY A 215 11.82 2.18 -0.93
CA GLY A 215 10.90 1.62 0.06
C GLY A 215 10.39 0.24 -0.36
N PHE A 216 9.79 0.10 -1.54
CA PHE A 216 9.29 -1.20 -2.00
C PHE A 216 10.41 -2.19 -2.34
N PHE A 217 11.54 -1.70 -2.84
CA PHE A 217 12.71 -2.56 -3.04
C PHE A 217 13.17 -3.20 -1.72
N LEU A 218 13.42 -2.39 -0.71
CA LEU A 218 13.86 -2.86 0.61
C LEU A 218 12.79 -3.73 1.27
N TRP A 219 11.52 -3.36 1.11
CA TRP A 219 10.40 -4.15 1.64
C TRP A 219 10.33 -5.54 1.02
N ASN A 220 10.31 -5.65 -0.30
CA ASN A 220 10.26 -6.94 -0.99
C ASN A 220 11.52 -7.78 -0.75
N LYS A 221 12.69 -7.15 -0.69
CA LYS A 221 13.94 -7.82 -0.32
C LYS A 221 13.85 -8.36 1.12
N GLY A 222 13.36 -7.56 2.07
CA GLY A 222 13.14 -7.98 3.45
C GLY A 222 12.12 -9.11 3.56
N ALA A 223 10.99 -9.00 2.84
CA ALA A 223 9.94 -10.02 2.79
C ALA A 223 10.45 -11.39 2.31
N SER A 224 11.46 -11.41 1.42
CA SER A 224 12.07 -12.66 0.94
C SER A 224 13.03 -13.30 1.96
N LEU A 225 13.49 -12.53 2.94
CA LEU A 225 14.47 -12.96 3.94
C LEU A 225 13.88 -13.21 5.33
N CYS A 226 12.71 -12.60 5.62
CA CYS A 226 12.06 -12.69 6.93
C CYS A 226 11.02 -13.81 6.99
N ARG A 227 10.72 -14.24 8.23
CA ARG A 227 9.54 -15.08 8.51
C ARG A 227 8.26 -14.24 8.32
N ALA A 228 7.16 -14.91 7.95
CA ALA A 228 5.87 -14.24 7.72
C ALA A 228 5.38 -13.41 8.91
N GLY A 229 5.53 -13.90 10.15
CA GLY A 229 5.14 -13.17 11.36
C GLY A 229 5.95 -11.90 11.59
N THR A 230 7.26 -11.91 11.29
CA THR A 230 8.11 -10.71 11.39
C THR A 230 7.68 -9.67 10.35
N LEU A 231 7.40 -10.11 9.12
CA LEU A 231 6.93 -9.24 8.04
C LEU A 231 5.58 -8.60 8.39
N ALA A 232 4.65 -9.39 8.94
CA ALA A 232 3.34 -8.93 9.40
C ALA A 232 3.48 -7.88 10.51
N ALA A 233 4.32 -8.12 11.51
CA ALA A 233 4.56 -7.17 12.61
C ALA A 233 5.11 -5.82 12.09
N PHE A 234 6.06 -5.83 11.17
CA PHE A 234 6.60 -4.59 10.58
C PHE A 234 5.60 -3.89 9.65
N ASN A 235 4.76 -4.63 8.95
CA ASN A 235 3.69 -4.04 8.14
C ASN A 235 2.66 -3.32 9.04
N ASN A 236 2.27 -3.94 10.13
CA ASN A 236 1.36 -3.34 11.09
C ASN A 236 1.96 -2.11 11.80
N ALA A 237 3.27 -2.05 12.00
CA ALA A 237 3.92 -0.88 12.59
C ALA A 237 3.80 0.39 11.73
N VAL A 238 3.59 0.26 10.42
CA VAL A 238 3.38 1.41 9.52
C VAL A 238 2.12 2.18 9.91
N VAL A 239 1.04 1.48 10.27
CA VAL A 239 -0.27 2.10 10.50
C VAL A 239 -0.27 3.08 11.68
N PRO A 240 0.11 2.69 12.93
CA PRO A 240 0.13 3.65 14.04
C PRO A 240 1.14 4.78 13.80
N LEU A 241 2.26 4.51 13.14
CA LEU A 241 3.23 5.55 12.77
C LEU A 241 2.64 6.54 11.76
N ALA A 242 1.96 6.06 10.72
CA ALA A 242 1.34 6.90 9.71
C ALA A 242 0.20 7.74 10.31
N MET A 243 -0.64 7.13 11.16
CA MET A 243 -1.69 7.86 11.88
C MET A 243 -1.09 8.94 12.78
N ALA A 244 -0.05 8.63 13.54
CA ALA A 244 0.63 9.61 14.38
C ALA A 244 1.24 10.75 13.55
N CYS A 245 1.87 10.44 12.42
CA CYS A 245 2.39 11.45 11.51
C CYS A 245 1.27 12.35 10.98
N SER A 246 0.19 11.78 10.45
CA SER A 246 -0.93 12.55 9.89
C SER A 246 -1.58 13.45 10.94
N LEU A 247 -1.86 12.93 12.11
CA LEU A 247 -2.57 13.67 13.16
C LEU A 247 -1.69 14.74 13.83
N PHE A 248 -0.42 14.43 14.13
CA PHE A 248 0.42 15.28 14.98
C PHE A 248 1.49 16.06 14.23
N ILE A 249 2.02 15.54 13.12
CA ILE A 249 3.03 16.25 12.32
C ILE A 249 2.33 17.09 11.25
N PHE A 250 1.31 16.54 10.59
CA PHE A 250 0.60 17.21 9.51
C PHE A 250 -0.68 17.92 9.94
N GLY A 251 -1.01 17.93 11.24
CA GLY A 251 -2.04 18.77 11.84
C GLY A 251 -3.50 18.32 11.60
N GLU A 252 -3.73 17.11 11.06
CA GLU A 252 -5.09 16.60 10.82
C GLU A 252 -5.91 16.44 12.11
N SER A 253 -5.27 16.49 13.30
CA SER A 253 -5.98 16.43 14.60
C SER A 253 -6.88 17.62 14.86
N SER A 254 -6.58 18.78 14.28
CA SER A 254 -7.37 20.00 14.44
C SER A 254 -8.72 19.92 13.72
N GLU A 255 -8.87 19.03 12.76
CA GLU A 255 -10.11 18.80 12.00
C GLU A 255 -11.04 17.78 12.66
N LEU A 256 -10.57 17.10 13.74
CA LEU A 256 -11.36 16.09 14.45
C LEU A 256 -12.29 16.75 15.47
N GLU A 257 -13.59 16.74 15.20
CA GLU A 257 -14.61 17.07 16.22
C GLU A 257 -14.55 16.11 17.41
N GLY A 258 -14.89 16.60 18.63
CA GLY A 258 -14.66 15.90 19.88
C GLY A 258 -15.14 14.44 19.99
N GLY A 259 -16.22 14.07 19.28
CA GLY A 259 -16.69 12.68 19.23
C GLY A 259 -16.00 11.81 18.15
N ALA A 260 -15.32 12.40 17.17
CA ALA A 260 -14.67 11.69 16.09
C ALA A 260 -13.40 10.99 16.56
N PHE A 261 -12.64 11.63 17.45
CA PHE A 261 -11.43 11.05 18.04
C PHE A 261 -11.72 9.76 18.83
N LEU A 262 -12.79 9.75 19.65
CA LEU A 262 -13.19 8.56 20.40
C LEU A 262 -13.60 7.41 19.46
N ARG A 263 -14.37 7.70 18.40
CA ARG A 263 -14.75 6.71 17.39
C ARG A 263 -13.55 6.16 16.62
N LEU A 264 -12.56 7.02 16.33
CA LEU A 264 -11.31 6.61 15.72
C LEU A 264 -10.55 5.62 16.62
N ILE A 265 -10.46 5.91 17.92
CA ILE A 265 -9.82 5.01 18.90
C ILE A 265 -10.56 3.67 18.96
N ILE A 266 -11.89 3.68 19.12
CA ILE A 266 -12.70 2.46 19.24
C ILE A 266 -12.60 1.63 17.95
N GLY A 267 -12.79 2.25 16.78
CA GLY A 267 -12.71 1.56 15.49
C GLY A 267 -11.31 1.00 15.23
N SER A 268 -10.26 1.77 15.60
CA SER A 268 -8.88 1.29 15.52
C SER A 268 -8.64 0.08 16.43
N ALA A 269 -9.21 0.06 17.63
CA ALA A 269 -9.11 -1.07 18.55
C ALA A 269 -9.73 -2.34 17.96
N PHE A 270 -10.91 -2.26 17.31
CA PHE A 270 -11.51 -3.39 16.59
C PHE A 270 -10.62 -3.90 15.46
N ILE A 271 -10.03 -3.00 14.68
CA ILE A 271 -9.17 -3.37 13.56
C ILE A 271 -7.86 -4.00 14.07
N ILE A 272 -7.26 -3.46 15.13
CA ILE A 272 -6.07 -4.05 15.78
C ILE A 272 -6.40 -5.45 16.34
N ALA A 273 -7.56 -5.61 16.99
CA ALA A 273 -8.01 -6.91 17.48
C ALA A 273 -8.20 -7.93 16.33
N ALA A 274 -8.72 -7.48 15.18
CA ALA A 274 -8.83 -8.32 13.99
C ALA A 274 -7.48 -8.84 13.51
N VAL A 275 -6.48 -7.97 13.43
CA VAL A 275 -5.12 -8.34 13.01
C VAL A 275 -4.46 -9.28 14.00
N THR A 276 -4.55 -8.99 15.31
CA THR A 276 -3.96 -9.87 16.34
C THR A 276 -4.58 -11.26 16.36
N LEU A 277 -5.89 -11.36 16.07
CA LEU A 277 -6.58 -12.64 15.92
C LEU A 277 -6.03 -13.44 14.72
N ALA A 278 -5.84 -12.76 13.58
CA ALA A 278 -5.29 -13.38 12.37
C ALA A 278 -3.84 -13.84 12.57
N GLU A 279 -2.99 -13.04 13.23
CA GLU A 279 -1.57 -13.36 13.45
C GLU A 279 -1.37 -14.54 14.41
N LYS A 280 -2.19 -14.66 15.47
CA LYS A 280 -2.13 -15.81 16.39
C LYS A 280 -2.38 -17.13 15.67
N THR A 281 -3.21 -17.10 14.63
CA THR A 281 -3.51 -18.28 13.81
C THR A 281 -2.32 -18.67 12.92
N ALA A 282 -1.65 -17.68 12.32
CA ALA A 282 -0.50 -17.92 11.45
C ALA A 282 0.74 -18.46 12.19
N LYS A 283 0.80 -18.37 13.53
CA LYS A 283 1.86 -18.95 14.37
C LYS A 283 1.61 -20.41 14.75
N GLN A 284 0.38 -20.88 14.62
CA GLN A 284 -0.02 -22.24 14.99
C GLN A 284 -0.06 -23.22 13.79
N SER A 285 -0.01 -22.73 12.57
CA SER A 285 0.15 -23.45 11.32
C SER A 285 1.59 -23.39 10.81
#